data_690675da4136e1a5e18dd15c21198de0
#
_entry.id   690675da4136e1a5e18dd15c21198de0
#
_cell.length_a   1.000
_cell.length_b   1.000
_cell.length_c   1.000
_cell.angle_alpha   90.00
_cell.angle_beta   90.00
_cell.angle_gamma   90.00
#
_symmetry.space_group_name_H-M   'P 1'
#
loop_
_entity.id
_entity.type
_entity.pdbx_description
1 polymer ?
#
loop_
_entity_poly.entity_id
_entity_poly.type
_entity_poly.pdbx_seq_one_letter_code
_entity_poly.pdbx_strand_id
1 'polypeptide(L)'
;EGENPKSRLYLFFNSYTFLKKHVENKTKMQLLDTNQTFQKIRRMAYQIYENNFEESTLIIAGIQGEGFAMAEYLVEELRTISSIQIIVAKVSFDKSATTQPDILIESDVDTFKDKPVILIDDVLNTGKTLAFCLRPFMTIPLKRLQVAVLVDRNHPKFPISADYIGYSLSTTLSEHIEVRLSNPDDKGVYLY
;
A
#
# COMPACT_ATOMS: atom_id res chain seq x y z
N GLU A 1 -53.98 30.57 -0.71
CA GLU A 1 -53.70 29.19 -0.19
C GLU A 1 -52.19 29.04 -0.10
N GLY A 2 -51.72 29.08 1.16
CA GLY A 2 -50.27 29.08 1.44
C GLY A 2 -49.73 27.65 1.54
N GLU A 3 -48.79 27.31 0.69
CA GLU A 3 -48.03 26.06 0.83
C GLU A 3 -47.21 26.02 2.12
N ASN A 4 -47.34 24.94 2.85
CA ASN A 4 -46.72 24.72 4.16
C ASN A 4 -45.20 24.53 3.98
N PRO A 5 -44.34 25.39 4.58
CA PRO A 5 -42.85 25.29 4.43
C PRO A 5 -42.29 23.97 4.91
N LYS A 6 -42.97 23.21 5.74
CA LYS A 6 -42.54 21.91 6.27
C LYS A 6 -42.59 20.78 5.22
N SER A 7 -43.42 20.88 4.19
CA SER A 7 -43.47 19.87 3.13
C SER A 7 -42.26 19.95 2.18
N ARG A 8 -41.70 21.14 1.94
CA ARG A 8 -40.47 21.32 1.14
C ARG A 8 -39.23 20.78 1.82
N LEU A 9 -39.15 20.90 3.15
CA LEU A 9 -38.02 20.40 3.93
C LEU A 9 -38.00 18.84 3.95
N TYR A 10 -39.16 18.22 4.03
CA TYR A 10 -39.29 16.75 4.00
C TYR A 10 -38.90 16.13 2.63
N LEU A 11 -39.21 16.79 1.55
CA LEU A 11 -38.82 16.36 0.20
C LEU A 11 -37.29 16.50 -0.02
N PHE A 12 -36.68 17.56 0.51
CA PHE A 12 -35.24 17.74 0.44
C PHE A 12 -34.47 16.71 1.31
N PHE A 13 -34.97 16.39 2.50
CA PHE A 13 -34.33 15.38 3.37
C PHE A 13 -34.46 13.97 2.77
N ASN A 14 -35.60 13.62 2.16
CA ASN A 14 -35.78 12.32 1.52
C ASN A 14 -34.96 12.19 0.23
N SER A 15 -34.81 13.23 -0.56
CA SER A 15 -33.96 13.20 -1.75
C SER A 15 -32.46 13.15 -1.38
N TYR A 16 -32.04 13.80 -0.30
CA TYR A 16 -30.65 13.73 0.19
C TYR A 16 -30.32 12.35 0.76
N THR A 17 -31.24 11.72 1.48
CA THR A 17 -31.08 10.36 2.02
C THR A 17 -31.12 9.33 0.91
N PHE A 18 -31.96 9.54 -0.13
CA PHE A 18 -32.03 8.67 -1.30
C PHE A 18 -30.76 8.77 -2.18
N LEU A 19 -30.26 9.99 -2.39
CA LEU A 19 -28.98 10.23 -3.10
C LEU A 19 -27.80 9.67 -2.31
N LYS A 20 -27.77 9.80 -0.97
CA LYS A 20 -26.71 9.21 -0.14
C LYS A 20 -26.73 7.68 -0.19
N LYS A 21 -27.89 7.05 -0.25
CA LYS A 21 -28.06 5.60 -0.36
C LYS A 21 -27.71 5.04 -1.75
N HIS A 22 -27.78 5.88 -2.81
CA HIS A 22 -27.38 5.49 -4.16
C HIS A 22 -25.90 5.73 -4.47
N VAL A 23 -25.19 6.54 -3.65
CA VAL A 23 -23.73 6.74 -3.76
C VAL A 23 -22.96 5.61 -3.05
N GLU A 24 -23.57 4.84 -2.16
CA GLU A 24 -22.93 3.77 -1.39
C GLU A 24 -22.95 2.37 -2.04
N ASN A 25 -23.56 2.18 -3.21
CA ASN A 25 -23.51 0.90 -3.92
C ASN A 25 -22.47 0.92 -5.05
N LYS A 26 -21.20 1.27 -4.75
CA LYS A 26 -20.11 0.85 -5.61
C LYS A 26 -20.03 -0.67 -5.55
N THR A 27 -20.28 -1.32 -6.67
CA THR A 27 -20.22 -2.78 -6.78
C THR A 27 -18.81 -3.23 -6.45
N LYS A 28 -18.63 -3.87 -5.30
CA LYS A 28 -17.37 -4.48 -4.89
C LYS A 28 -17.02 -5.59 -5.87
N MET A 29 -15.92 -5.48 -6.58
CA MET A 29 -15.38 -6.51 -7.45
C MET A 29 -14.07 -7.04 -6.89
N GLN A 30 -13.98 -8.33 -6.67
CA GLN A 30 -12.74 -8.96 -6.24
C GLN A 30 -11.82 -9.14 -7.45
N LEU A 31 -10.66 -8.48 -7.44
CA LEU A 31 -9.63 -8.57 -8.48
C LEU A 31 -8.72 -9.77 -8.26
N LEU A 32 -8.32 -10.00 -7.01
CA LEU A 32 -7.51 -11.15 -6.59
C LEU A 32 -8.14 -11.75 -5.33
N ASP A 33 -8.39 -13.05 -5.37
CA ASP A 33 -8.75 -13.80 -4.18
C ASP A 33 -7.52 -14.03 -3.27
N THR A 34 -7.73 -14.67 -2.12
CA THR A 34 -6.66 -14.95 -1.14
C THR A 34 -5.50 -15.72 -1.78
N ASN A 35 -5.80 -16.80 -2.51
CA ASN A 35 -4.77 -17.65 -3.11
C ASN A 35 -3.97 -16.90 -4.19
N GLN A 36 -4.66 -16.18 -5.06
CA GLN A 36 -4.05 -15.36 -6.10
C GLN A 36 -3.16 -14.26 -5.50
N THR A 37 -3.62 -13.61 -4.41
CA THR A 37 -2.87 -12.59 -3.70
C THR A 37 -1.55 -13.15 -3.16
N PHE A 38 -1.60 -14.27 -2.47
CA PHE A 38 -0.38 -14.92 -1.93
C PHE A 38 0.54 -15.46 -3.03
N GLN A 39 0.01 -15.94 -4.15
CA GLN A 39 0.84 -16.30 -5.31
C GLN A 39 1.61 -15.09 -5.86
N LYS A 40 0.99 -13.89 -5.87
CA LYS A 40 1.69 -12.66 -6.29
C LYS A 40 2.79 -12.29 -5.30
N ILE A 41 2.51 -12.31 -3.99
CA ILE A 41 3.50 -12.03 -2.94
C ILE A 41 4.67 -13.00 -3.03
N ARG A 42 4.40 -14.29 -3.16
CA ARG A 42 5.44 -15.32 -3.33
C ARG A 42 6.31 -15.08 -4.57
N ARG A 43 5.71 -14.78 -5.72
CA ARG A 43 6.47 -14.44 -6.93
C ARG A 43 7.36 -13.22 -6.71
N MET A 44 6.85 -12.18 -6.03
CA MET A 44 7.65 -11.00 -5.68
C MET A 44 8.81 -11.35 -4.76
N ALA A 45 8.63 -12.26 -3.80
CA ALA A 45 9.71 -12.72 -2.93
C ALA A 45 10.83 -13.40 -3.74
N TYR A 46 10.51 -14.22 -4.74
CA TYR A 46 11.51 -14.78 -5.64
C TYR A 46 12.24 -13.71 -6.46
N GLN A 47 11.53 -12.73 -7.02
CA GLN A 47 12.14 -11.62 -7.76
C GLN A 47 13.07 -10.79 -6.86
N ILE A 48 12.66 -10.52 -5.61
CA ILE A 48 13.48 -9.83 -4.63
C ILE A 48 14.74 -10.66 -4.32
N TYR A 49 14.60 -11.96 -4.12
CA TYR A 49 15.73 -12.84 -3.87
C TYR A 49 16.71 -12.87 -5.06
N GLU A 50 16.21 -13.03 -6.28
CA GLU A 50 17.03 -13.04 -7.50
C GLU A 50 17.87 -11.76 -7.67
N ASN A 51 17.31 -10.60 -7.27
CA ASN A 51 18.01 -9.32 -7.34
C ASN A 51 18.92 -9.03 -6.13
N ASN A 52 18.89 -9.87 -5.10
CA ASN A 52 19.60 -9.68 -3.84
C ASN A 52 20.35 -10.93 -3.35
N PHE A 53 20.51 -11.97 -4.17
CA PHE A 53 21.08 -13.26 -3.74
C PHE A 53 22.52 -13.17 -3.23
N GLU A 54 23.29 -12.14 -3.63
CA GLU A 54 24.65 -11.90 -3.17
C GLU A 54 24.69 -11.10 -1.84
N GLU A 55 23.56 -10.62 -1.34
CA GLU A 55 23.52 -9.82 -0.13
C GLU A 55 23.47 -10.70 1.12
N SER A 56 24.26 -10.33 2.11
CA SER A 56 24.21 -10.99 3.43
C SER A 56 23.03 -10.52 4.28
N THR A 57 22.59 -9.29 4.06
CA THR A 57 21.51 -8.64 4.82
C THR A 57 20.63 -7.83 3.88
N LEU A 58 19.33 -7.91 4.07
CA LEU A 58 18.31 -7.14 3.35
C LEU A 58 17.37 -6.49 4.35
N ILE A 59 17.03 -5.21 4.13
CA ILE A 59 16.08 -4.48 4.96
C ILE A 59 14.75 -4.40 4.24
N ILE A 60 13.70 -4.86 4.91
CA ILE A 60 12.32 -4.79 4.44
C ILE A 60 11.58 -3.75 5.29
N ALA A 61 11.27 -2.61 4.70
CA ALA A 61 10.63 -1.48 5.36
C ALA A 61 9.18 -1.36 4.91
N GLY A 62 8.23 -1.81 5.73
CA GLY A 62 6.79 -1.78 5.42
C GLY A 62 6.12 -0.48 5.89
N ILE A 63 5.35 0.17 5.01
CA ILE A 63 4.53 1.33 5.37
C ILE A 63 3.33 0.85 6.19
N GLN A 64 3.03 1.55 7.28
CA GLN A 64 1.97 1.20 8.24
C GLN A 64 0.61 0.88 7.59
N GLY A 65 -0.07 -0.14 8.09
CA GLY A 65 -1.32 -0.68 7.56
C GLY A 65 -1.06 -1.89 6.68
N GLU A 66 -1.74 -1.98 5.54
CA GLU A 66 -1.65 -3.13 4.65
C GLU A 66 -0.26 -3.27 3.99
N GLY A 67 0.48 -2.17 3.81
CA GLY A 67 1.87 -2.19 3.38
C GLY A 67 2.78 -2.93 4.36
N PHE A 68 2.59 -2.74 5.67
CA PHE A 68 3.35 -3.48 6.68
C PHE A 68 2.92 -4.96 6.75
N ALA A 69 1.63 -5.25 6.66
CA ALA A 69 1.14 -6.63 6.58
C ALA A 69 1.72 -7.37 5.34
N MET A 70 1.80 -6.68 4.20
CA MET A 70 2.46 -7.22 3.01
C MET A 70 3.95 -7.50 3.24
N ALA A 71 4.64 -6.58 3.95
CA ALA A 71 6.05 -6.75 4.29
C ALA A 71 6.28 -8.00 5.15
N GLU A 72 5.41 -8.26 6.12
CA GLU A 72 5.49 -9.46 6.97
C GLU A 72 5.36 -10.75 6.13
N TYR A 73 4.39 -10.83 5.20
CA TYR A 73 4.25 -11.97 4.30
C TYR A 73 5.43 -12.15 3.35
N LEU A 74 5.98 -11.05 2.81
CA LEU A 74 7.20 -11.13 1.99
C LEU A 74 8.39 -11.63 2.79
N VAL A 75 8.53 -11.22 4.04
CA VAL A 75 9.60 -11.68 4.95
C VAL A 75 9.44 -13.18 5.24
N GLU A 76 8.23 -13.67 5.49
CA GLU A 76 7.96 -15.10 5.67
C GLU A 76 8.40 -15.91 4.45
N GLU A 77 8.00 -15.49 3.24
CA GLU A 77 8.39 -16.15 2.00
C GLU A 77 9.91 -16.09 1.76
N LEU A 78 10.53 -14.92 1.95
CA LEU A 78 11.98 -14.75 1.79
C LEU A 78 12.79 -15.65 2.73
N ARG A 79 12.36 -15.82 3.98
CA ARG A 79 13.00 -16.72 4.94
C ARG A 79 12.91 -18.19 4.56
N THR A 80 11.89 -18.58 3.78
CA THR A 80 11.76 -19.97 3.30
C THR A 80 12.66 -20.28 2.11
N ILE A 81 12.98 -19.25 1.28
CA ILE A 81 13.69 -19.45 0.00
C ILE A 81 15.16 -18.97 0.05
N SER A 82 15.57 -18.27 1.11
CA SER A 82 16.90 -17.68 1.20
C SER A 82 17.51 -17.79 2.60
N SER A 83 18.83 -17.68 2.67
CA SER A 83 19.60 -17.54 3.92
C SER A 83 19.97 -16.09 4.24
N ILE A 84 19.46 -15.13 3.48
CA ILE A 84 19.72 -13.71 3.70
C ILE A 84 19.15 -13.30 5.07
N GLN A 85 19.93 -12.58 5.85
CA GLN A 85 19.45 -12.00 7.10
C GLN A 85 18.44 -10.87 6.80
N ILE A 86 17.19 -11.02 7.19
CA ILE A 86 16.16 -10.02 6.97
C ILE A 86 15.97 -9.16 8.23
N ILE A 87 16.18 -7.86 8.10
CA ILE A 87 15.81 -6.84 9.10
C ILE A 87 14.47 -6.24 8.68
N VAL A 88 13.52 -6.24 9.59
CA VAL A 88 12.19 -5.66 9.35
C VAL A 88 12.12 -4.30 10.02
N ALA A 89 11.63 -3.30 9.30
CA ALA A 89 11.35 -1.96 9.82
C ALA A 89 9.91 -1.57 9.49
N LYS A 90 9.26 -0.87 10.41
CA LYS A 90 7.96 -0.28 10.15
C LYS A 90 8.12 1.21 9.91
N VAL A 91 7.48 1.69 8.86
CA VAL A 91 7.45 3.10 8.48
C VAL A 91 6.07 3.64 8.82
N SER A 92 6.03 4.59 9.76
CA SER A 92 4.77 5.19 10.22
C SER A 92 4.78 6.70 10.02
N PHE A 93 3.59 7.28 9.87
CA PHE A 93 3.36 8.72 9.73
C PHE A 93 1.93 9.07 10.11
N ASP A 94 1.71 10.34 10.45
CA ASP A 94 0.37 10.85 10.72
C ASP A 94 -0.40 11.06 9.41
N LYS A 95 -1.37 10.18 9.16
CA LYS A 95 -2.26 10.24 7.98
C LYS A 95 -3.18 11.47 7.98
N SER A 96 -3.39 12.12 9.14
CA SER A 96 -4.22 13.32 9.28
C SER A 96 -3.48 14.62 8.93
N ALA A 97 -2.15 14.57 8.82
CA ALA A 97 -1.35 15.73 8.48
C ALA A 97 -1.70 16.29 7.10
N THR A 98 -2.12 17.55 7.06
CA THR A 98 -2.54 18.24 5.83
C THR A 98 -1.38 18.64 4.92
N THR A 99 -0.19 18.73 5.50
CA THR A 99 1.05 19.10 4.80
C THR A 99 2.00 17.91 4.69
N GLN A 100 3.30 18.10 4.93
CA GLN A 100 4.27 17.01 4.92
C GLN A 100 4.26 16.31 6.30
N PRO A 101 3.84 15.03 6.40
CA PRO A 101 3.90 14.31 7.65
C PRO A 101 5.35 14.06 8.06
N ASP A 102 5.60 14.00 9.36
CA ASP A 102 6.83 13.43 9.89
C ASP A 102 6.80 11.92 9.68
N ILE A 103 7.89 11.38 9.14
CA ILE A 103 8.04 9.96 8.88
C ILE A 103 8.93 9.37 9.97
N LEU A 104 8.39 8.37 10.66
CA LEU A 104 9.12 7.61 11.67
C LEU A 104 9.46 6.22 11.13
N ILE A 105 10.74 5.85 11.24
CA ILE A 105 11.21 4.48 10.99
C ILE A 105 11.38 3.81 12.36
N GLU A 106 10.52 2.84 12.64
CA GLU A 106 10.55 2.08 13.90
C GLU A 106 11.62 0.98 13.82
N SER A 107 12.88 1.40 13.81
CA SER A 107 14.07 0.51 13.78
C SER A 107 15.34 1.32 14.05
N ASP A 108 16.43 0.63 14.39
CA ASP A 108 17.75 1.24 14.46
C ASP A 108 18.27 1.51 13.03
N VAL A 109 18.15 2.75 12.58
CA VAL A 109 18.52 3.17 11.23
C VAL A 109 20.04 3.11 10.96
N ASP A 110 20.87 3.12 12.00
CA ASP A 110 22.33 2.95 11.85
C ASP A 110 22.67 1.57 11.29
N THR A 111 21.79 0.58 11.54
CA THR A 111 21.95 -0.77 10.97
C THR A 111 21.71 -0.83 9.47
N PHE A 112 21.15 0.23 8.84
CA PHE A 112 20.81 0.27 7.41
C PHE A 112 21.98 0.68 6.53
N LYS A 113 23.01 1.27 7.14
CA LYS A 113 24.17 1.76 6.42
C LYS A 113 24.80 0.67 5.53
N ASP A 114 25.08 1.04 4.28
CA ASP A 114 25.68 0.20 3.23
C ASP A 114 24.88 -1.09 2.91
N LYS A 115 23.58 -1.12 3.24
CA LYS A 115 22.70 -2.26 2.96
C LYS A 115 21.58 -1.90 1.96
N PRO A 116 21.08 -2.87 1.21
CA PRO A 116 19.89 -2.67 0.39
C PRO A 116 18.64 -2.58 1.26
N VAL A 117 17.76 -1.65 0.89
CA VAL A 117 16.45 -1.43 1.51
C VAL A 117 15.36 -1.58 0.46
N ILE A 118 14.28 -2.27 0.80
CA ILE A 118 13.06 -2.32 0.01
C ILE A 118 11.94 -1.70 0.82
N LEU A 119 11.42 -0.56 0.35
CA LEU A 119 10.24 0.09 0.89
C LEU A 119 8.98 -0.57 0.30
N ILE A 120 8.06 -0.98 1.17
CA ILE A 120 6.88 -1.75 0.79
C ILE A 120 5.61 -0.98 1.10
N ASP A 121 4.72 -0.88 0.11
CA ASP A 121 3.34 -0.40 0.26
C ASP A 121 2.38 -1.39 -0.40
N ASP A 122 1.10 -1.33 -0.06
CA ASP A 122 0.08 -2.19 -0.65
C ASP A 122 -0.33 -1.71 -2.05
N VAL A 123 -0.57 -0.40 -2.23
CA VAL A 123 -1.04 0.18 -3.50
C VAL A 123 -0.24 1.41 -3.91
N LEU A 124 0.41 1.34 -5.06
CA LEU A 124 0.92 2.53 -5.75
C LEU A 124 -0.22 3.18 -6.55
N ASN A 125 -0.76 4.27 -5.99
CA ASN A 125 -1.76 5.09 -6.66
C ASN A 125 -1.08 6.32 -7.29
N THR A 126 -1.06 7.45 -6.57
CA THR A 126 -0.42 8.68 -7.07
C THR A 126 1.08 8.73 -6.84
N GLY A 127 1.63 7.86 -6.01
CA GLY A 127 3.02 7.88 -5.56
C GLY A 127 3.31 8.86 -4.43
N LYS A 128 2.30 9.64 -3.95
CA LYS A 128 2.49 10.67 -2.92
C LYS A 128 3.00 10.08 -1.60
N THR A 129 2.39 9.00 -1.11
CA THR A 129 2.77 8.32 0.13
C THR A 129 4.21 7.83 0.06
N LEU A 130 4.55 7.11 -1.00
CA LEU A 130 5.90 6.60 -1.23
C LEU A 130 6.92 7.74 -1.31
N ALA A 131 6.62 8.83 -2.03
CA ALA A 131 7.51 9.99 -2.14
C ALA A 131 7.84 10.59 -0.76
N PHE A 132 6.88 10.64 0.15
CA PHE A 132 7.14 11.10 1.52
C PHE A 132 7.93 10.08 2.33
N CYS A 133 7.54 8.81 2.28
CA CYS A 133 8.20 7.73 3.03
C CYS A 133 9.64 7.47 2.58
N LEU A 134 10.01 7.81 1.35
CA LEU A 134 11.40 7.70 0.86
C LEU A 134 12.35 8.74 1.49
N ARG A 135 11.86 9.91 1.92
CA ARG A 135 12.69 11.02 2.41
C ARG A 135 13.69 10.64 3.52
N PRO A 136 13.30 9.97 4.62
CA PRO A 136 14.27 9.63 5.67
C PRO A 136 15.36 8.67 5.18
N PHE A 137 15.04 7.78 4.25
CA PHE A 137 16.02 6.86 3.68
C PHE A 137 17.08 7.56 2.83
N MET A 138 16.73 8.71 2.21
CA MET A 138 17.67 9.51 1.40
C MET A 138 18.77 10.16 2.23
N THR A 139 18.62 10.22 3.55
CA THR A 139 19.65 10.76 4.47
C THR A 139 20.60 9.71 4.99
N ILE A 140 20.32 8.42 4.74
CA ILE A 140 21.13 7.28 5.18
C ILE A 140 21.98 6.82 3.98
N PRO A 141 23.29 6.57 4.14
CA PRO A 141 24.13 6.03 3.08
C PRO A 141 23.78 4.55 2.83
N LEU A 142 22.74 4.31 2.02
CA LEU A 142 22.26 2.98 1.65
C LEU A 142 23.04 2.43 0.45
N LYS A 143 23.19 1.10 0.36
CA LYS A 143 23.71 0.45 -0.84
C LYS A 143 22.73 0.59 -2.01
N ARG A 144 21.42 0.45 -1.74
CA ARG A 144 20.33 0.54 -2.73
C ARG A 144 19.01 0.80 -2.01
N LEU A 145 18.12 1.56 -2.64
CA LEU A 145 16.75 1.78 -2.18
C LEU A 145 15.79 1.43 -3.32
N GLN A 146 14.91 0.49 -3.08
CA GLN A 146 13.94 -0.04 -4.03
C GLN A 146 12.52 0.03 -3.45
N VAL A 147 11.51 -0.06 -4.32
CA VAL A 147 10.10 -0.02 -3.94
C VAL A 147 9.40 -1.29 -4.39
N ALA A 148 8.58 -1.86 -3.51
CA ALA A 148 7.70 -2.98 -3.83
C ALA A 148 6.25 -2.65 -3.49
N VAL A 149 5.32 -2.99 -4.39
CA VAL A 149 3.89 -2.79 -4.19
C VAL A 149 3.10 -4.01 -4.66
N LEU A 150 2.03 -4.34 -3.94
CA LEU A 150 1.16 -5.42 -4.39
C LEU A 150 0.38 -5.02 -5.64
N VAL A 151 -0.12 -3.78 -5.67
CA VAL A 151 -0.88 -3.26 -6.81
C VAL A 151 -0.33 -1.93 -7.30
N ASP A 152 -0.07 -1.83 -8.60
CA ASP A 152 0.21 -0.58 -9.29
C ASP A 152 -1.02 -0.18 -10.14
N ARG A 153 -1.58 1.01 -9.88
CA ARG A 153 -2.75 1.55 -10.57
C ARG A 153 -2.42 2.33 -11.84
N ASN A 154 -1.13 2.54 -12.14
CA ASN A 154 -0.69 3.36 -13.27
C ASN A 154 -1.26 4.80 -13.30
N HIS A 155 -1.41 5.43 -12.13
CA HIS A 155 -1.89 6.82 -11.99
C HIS A 155 -0.86 7.77 -11.36
N PRO A 156 0.39 7.84 -11.85
CA PRO A 156 1.44 8.58 -11.20
C PRO A 156 1.16 10.10 -11.26
N LYS A 157 1.23 10.75 -10.08
CA LYS A 157 1.30 12.21 -9.95
C LYS A 157 2.64 12.66 -9.36
N PHE A 158 3.39 11.71 -8.80
CA PHE A 158 4.75 11.87 -8.32
C PHE A 158 5.66 10.93 -9.11
N PRO A 159 6.94 11.28 -9.35
CA PRO A 159 7.86 10.49 -10.15
C PRO A 159 8.37 9.26 -9.38
N ILE A 160 7.45 8.39 -9.00
CA ILE A 160 7.72 7.14 -8.29
C ILE A 160 7.29 5.98 -9.18
N SER A 161 8.17 5.00 -9.33
CA SER A 161 7.88 3.70 -9.90
C SER A 161 8.29 2.60 -8.93
N ALA A 162 7.61 1.46 -8.96
CA ALA A 162 7.99 0.31 -8.15
C ALA A 162 8.90 -0.63 -8.95
N ASP A 163 9.93 -1.18 -8.27
CA ASP A 163 10.83 -2.19 -8.84
C ASP A 163 10.18 -3.58 -8.86
N TYR A 164 9.31 -3.82 -7.87
CA TYR A 164 8.60 -5.09 -7.71
C TYR A 164 7.10 -4.83 -7.65
N ILE A 165 6.34 -5.43 -8.58
CA ILE A 165 4.90 -5.24 -8.70
C ILE A 165 4.20 -6.61 -8.71
N GLY A 166 3.27 -6.80 -7.79
CA GLY A 166 2.44 -7.99 -7.73
C GLY A 166 1.43 -8.06 -8.87
N TYR A 167 0.66 -7.00 -9.04
CA TYR A 167 -0.39 -6.87 -10.04
C TYR A 167 -0.46 -5.42 -10.55
N SER A 168 -0.56 -5.24 -11.84
CA SER A 168 -0.69 -3.92 -12.47
C SER A 168 -1.99 -3.84 -13.25
N LEU A 169 -2.74 -2.74 -13.05
CA LEU A 169 -3.93 -2.44 -13.84
C LEU A 169 -4.12 -0.94 -13.95
N SER A 170 -4.74 -0.52 -15.06
CA SER A 170 -5.20 0.86 -15.21
C SER A 170 -6.65 0.96 -14.74
N THR A 171 -6.94 1.90 -13.85
CA THR A 171 -8.29 2.15 -13.33
C THR A 171 -8.76 3.54 -13.75
N THR A 172 -10.06 3.81 -13.65
CA THR A 172 -10.58 5.17 -13.81
C THR A 172 -10.31 6.02 -12.55
N LEU A 173 -10.48 7.34 -12.65
CA LEU A 173 -10.28 8.24 -11.51
C LEU A 173 -11.29 8.01 -10.37
N SER A 174 -12.47 7.47 -10.68
CA SER A 174 -13.54 7.21 -9.73
C SER A 174 -13.44 5.85 -9.05
N GLU A 175 -12.64 4.94 -9.59
CA GLU A 175 -12.40 3.63 -9.00
C GLU A 175 -11.38 3.70 -7.88
N HIS A 176 -11.53 2.84 -6.89
CA HIS A 176 -10.63 2.72 -5.74
C HIS A 176 -10.22 1.27 -5.54
N ILE A 177 -8.92 1.05 -5.30
CA ILE A 177 -8.39 -0.27 -4.95
C ILE A 177 -8.20 -0.34 -3.44
N GLU A 178 -8.69 -1.42 -2.87
CA GLU A 178 -8.50 -1.79 -1.47
C GLU A 178 -7.82 -3.14 -1.39
N VAL A 179 -6.66 -3.18 -0.74
CA VAL A 179 -5.95 -4.40 -0.38
C VAL A 179 -6.33 -4.76 1.05
N ARG A 180 -6.58 -6.03 1.31
CA ARG A 180 -6.88 -6.58 2.63
C ARG A 180 -5.97 -7.77 2.89
N LEU A 181 -5.00 -7.61 3.76
CA LEU A 181 -4.05 -8.64 4.18
C LEU A 181 -4.09 -8.89 5.68
N SER A 182 -4.38 -7.84 6.45
CA SER A 182 -4.45 -7.89 7.91
C SER A 182 -5.70 -8.58 8.45
N ASN A 183 -6.81 -8.61 7.69
CA ASN A 183 -8.02 -9.32 8.10
C ASN A 183 -7.92 -10.82 7.74
N PRO A 184 -7.90 -11.75 8.72
CA PRO A 184 -7.75 -13.18 8.44
C PRO A 184 -8.89 -13.77 7.61
N ASP A 185 -10.11 -13.23 7.72
CA ASP A 185 -11.32 -13.80 7.11
C ASP A 185 -11.63 -13.23 5.72
N ASP A 186 -11.01 -12.12 5.32
CA ASP A 186 -11.31 -11.44 4.05
C ASP A 186 -10.03 -10.88 3.43
N LYS A 187 -9.12 -11.77 3.00
CA LYS A 187 -7.87 -11.39 2.33
C LYS A 187 -8.08 -11.36 0.83
N GLY A 188 -7.50 -10.33 0.19
CA GLY A 188 -7.62 -10.17 -1.25
C GLY A 188 -7.41 -8.74 -1.71
N VAL A 189 -7.66 -8.53 -3.02
CA VAL A 189 -7.61 -7.21 -3.66
C VAL A 189 -8.98 -6.92 -4.27
N TYR A 190 -9.51 -5.75 -3.99
CA TYR A 190 -10.87 -5.34 -4.37
C TYR A 190 -10.87 -4.01 -5.10
N LEU A 191 -11.79 -3.87 -6.05
CA LEU A 191 -12.09 -2.66 -6.80
C LEU A 191 -13.50 -2.16 -6.41
N TYR A 192 -13.63 -0.85 -6.20
CA TYR A 192 -14.88 -0.16 -5.89
C TYR A 192 -15.17 0.98 -6.86
#